data_a0dc0f4bc6192989a37a1cc9dd2f22c1
#
_entry.id   a0dc0f4bc6192989a37a1cc9dd2f22c1
#
_cell.length_a   1.000
_cell.length_b   1.000
_cell.length_c   1.000
_cell.angle_alpha   90.00
_cell.angle_beta   90.00
_cell.angle_gamma   90.00
#
_symmetry.space_group_name_H-M   'P 1'
#
loop_
_entity.id
_entity.type
_entity.pdbx_description
1 polymer ?
#
loop_
_entity_poly.entity_id
_entity_poly.type
_entity_poly.pdbx_seq_one_letter_code
_entity_poly.pdbx_strand_id
1 'polypeptide(L)'
;DYFKDKFIYPIDKYIITGVYGSQRILNGKPRRPHFGIDFHAPEGTPVKAMMDGEVTLVKKDMYFTGGTIIFDHGHGVSTLYMHMKDIEVKIGQKVKQGQIVGTLGKTGRATGPHLDIRLNWFDVKLDPASILN
;
A
#
# COMPACT_ATOMS: atom_id res chain seq x y z
N ASP A 1 5.54 -17.89 -8.17
CA ASP A 1 4.23 -17.33 -7.92
C ASP A 1 4.13 -15.94 -8.53
N TYR A 2 3.03 -15.68 -9.21
CA TYR A 2 2.80 -14.42 -9.90
C TYR A 2 3.02 -13.21 -8.98
N PHE A 3 2.42 -13.23 -7.80
CA PHE A 3 2.49 -12.09 -6.91
C PHE A 3 3.85 -11.94 -6.26
N LYS A 4 4.47 -13.05 -5.89
CA LYS A 4 5.76 -13.03 -5.21
C LYS A 4 6.84 -12.31 -6.02
N ASP A 5 6.80 -12.47 -7.34
CA ASP A 5 7.81 -11.91 -8.22
C ASP A 5 7.45 -10.52 -8.75
N LYS A 6 6.24 -10.02 -8.45
CA LYS A 6 5.71 -8.80 -9.06
C LYS A 6 5.73 -7.57 -8.17
N PHE A 7 5.89 -7.74 -6.87
CA PHE A 7 5.88 -6.61 -5.94
C PHE A 7 7.28 -6.25 -5.51
N ILE A 8 7.50 -4.94 -5.33
CA ILE A 8 8.71 -4.41 -4.70
C ILE A 8 8.28 -3.61 -3.47
N TYR A 9 9.23 -3.33 -2.58
CA TYR A 9 8.94 -2.44 -1.46
C TYR A 9 8.73 -1.01 -1.96
N PRO A 10 7.81 -0.25 -1.34
CA PRO A 10 7.48 1.10 -1.82
C PRO A 10 8.53 2.15 -1.46
N ILE A 11 9.44 1.87 -0.53
CA ILE A 11 10.49 2.80 -0.12
C ILE A 11 11.81 2.06 0.02
N ASP A 12 12.93 2.80 -0.16
CA ASP A 12 14.25 2.18 -0.21
C ASP A 12 14.85 1.93 1.19
N LYS A 13 14.71 2.90 2.09
CA LYS A 13 15.23 2.79 3.46
C LYS A 13 14.09 2.96 4.43
N TYR A 14 13.89 1.97 5.28
CA TYR A 14 12.74 1.93 6.15
C TYR A 14 12.96 1.02 7.34
N ILE A 15 12.12 1.19 8.36
CA ILE A 15 11.95 0.24 9.45
C ILE A 15 10.51 -0.24 9.38
N ILE A 16 10.32 -1.55 9.34
CA ILE A 16 8.98 -2.12 9.41
C ILE A 16 8.63 -2.25 10.88
N THR A 17 7.56 -1.58 11.30
CA THR A 17 7.11 -1.60 12.69
C THR A 17 5.86 -2.43 12.90
N GLY A 18 5.20 -2.84 11.82
CA GLY A 18 4.02 -3.67 11.94
C GLY A 18 3.70 -4.34 10.62
N VAL A 19 3.41 -5.63 10.71
CA VAL A 19 2.85 -6.40 9.61
C VAL A 19 1.60 -7.04 10.16
N TYR A 20 0.47 -6.80 9.52
CA TYR A 20 -0.77 -7.37 9.98
C TYR A 20 -1.58 -7.84 8.78
N GLY A 21 -2.33 -8.89 9.00
CA GLY A 21 -3.15 -9.43 7.95
C GLY A 21 -4.44 -9.97 8.49
N SER A 22 -5.47 -9.92 7.68
CA SER A 22 -6.73 -10.54 8.01
C SER A 22 -6.85 -11.88 7.31
N GLN A 23 -5.80 -12.68 7.41
CA GLN A 23 -5.92 -14.07 7.02
C GLN A 23 -6.70 -14.86 8.04
N ARG A 24 -7.17 -14.21 9.06
CA ARG A 24 -7.99 -14.85 10.05
C ARG A 24 -9.26 -15.31 9.38
N ILE A 25 -9.36 -16.61 9.25
CA ILE A 25 -10.65 -17.23 9.06
C ILE A 25 -11.29 -17.18 10.44
N LEU A 26 -11.93 -16.06 10.73
CA LEU A 26 -12.65 -15.93 11.96
C LEU A 26 -13.96 -16.67 11.80
N ASN A 27 -14.17 -17.67 12.65
CA ASN A 27 -15.40 -18.43 12.67
C ASN A 27 -15.69 -19.19 11.37
N GLY A 28 -14.64 -19.63 10.67
CA GLY A 28 -14.80 -20.42 9.46
C GLY A 28 -15.36 -19.68 8.26
N LYS A 29 -15.51 -18.38 8.34
CA LYS A 29 -16.02 -17.59 7.21
C LYS A 29 -14.86 -17.02 6.41
N PRO A 30 -14.74 -17.38 5.12
CA PRO A 30 -13.72 -16.77 4.29
C PRO A 30 -14.04 -15.27 4.11
N ARG A 31 -13.09 -14.43 4.48
CA ARG A 31 -13.17 -13.00 4.20
C ARG A 31 -12.24 -12.68 3.06
N ARG A 32 -12.51 -11.54 2.39
CA ARG A 32 -11.60 -11.02 1.40
C ARG A 32 -10.22 -10.89 2.03
N PRO A 33 -9.20 -11.57 1.50
CA PRO A 33 -7.86 -11.45 2.06
C PRO A 33 -7.33 -10.03 1.91
N HIS A 34 -6.76 -9.52 2.99
CA HIS A 34 -6.05 -8.25 2.95
C HIS A 34 -4.97 -8.27 4.01
N PHE A 35 -3.94 -7.48 3.82
CA PHE A 35 -2.93 -7.28 4.84
C PHE A 35 -2.35 -5.88 4.74
N GLY A 36 -1.64 -5.48 5.77
CA GLY A 36 -0.99 -4.17 5.82
C GLY A 36 0.40 -4.25 6.39
N ILE A 37 1.23 -3.31 5.99
CA ILE A 37 2.58 -3.13 6.50
C ILE A 37 2.79 -1.66 6.80
N ASP A 38 3.33 -1.37 7.99
CA ASP A 38 3.73 -0.02 8.37
C ASP A 38 5.23 0.15 8.17
N PHE A 39 5.60 1.12 7.36
CA PHE A 39 6.99 1.48 7.11
C PHE A 39 7.28 2.82 7.77
N HIS A 40 8.35 2.87 8.57
CA HIS A 40 8.83 4.12 9.14
C HIS A 40 10.04 4.61 8.38
N ALA A 41 10.02 5.89 8.01
CA ALA A 41 11.09 6.56 7.30
C ALA A 41 10.91 8.07 7.51
N PRO A 42 11.92 8.88 7.23
CA PRO A 42 11.78 10.33 7.38
C PRO A 42 10.66 10.89 6.50
N GLU A 43 9.99 11.92 7.00
CA GLU A 43 8.98 12.62 6.23
C GLU A 43 9.61 13.15 4.93
N GLY A 44 8.90 13.02 3.82
CA GLY A 44 9.41 13.42 2.50
C GLY A 44 10.13 12.33 1.74
N THR A 45 10.32 11.14 2.34
CA THR A 45 10.93 10.01 1.64
C THR A 45 10.10 9.66 0.39
N PRO A 46 10.74 9.50 -0.78
CA PRO A 46 10.01 9.12 -1.97
C PRO A 46 9.32 7.78 -1.84
N VAL A 47 8.09 7.71 -2.31
CA VAL A 47 7.27 6.49 -2.29
C VAL A 47 7.05 6.04 -3.72
N LYS A 48 7.29 4.75 -3.97
CA LYS A 48 7.21 4.15 -5.31
C LYS A 48 6.00 3.25 -5.43
N ALA A 49 5.50 3.12 -6.66
CA ALA A 49 4.50 2.11 -6.96
C ALA A 49 5.10 0.72 -6.79
N MET A 50 4.44 -0.13 -6.00
CA MET A 50 4.93 -1.47 -5.72
C MET A 50 4.80 -2.38 -6.93
N MET A 51 3.93 -2.04 -7.86
CA MET A 51 3.64 -2.83 -9.04
C MET A 51 2.95 -1.93 -10.07
N ASP A 52 2.99 -2.33 -11.34
CA ASP A 52 2.23 -1.64 -12.39
C ASP A 52 0.75 -1.60 -11.99
N GLY A 53 0.10 -0.49 -12.28
CA GLY A 53 -1.31 -0.37 -11.96
C GLY A 53 -1.92 0.93 -12.46
N GLU A 54 -3.17 1.12 -12.11
CA GLU A 54 -3.92 2.33 -12.43
C GLU A 54 -4.40 2.98 -11.15
N VAL A 55 -4.29 4.29 -11.07
CA VAL A 55 -4.76 5.06 -9.91
C VAL A 55 -6.28 5.14 -9.95
N THR A 56 -6.95 4.61 -8.94
CA THR A 56 -8.41 4.60 -8.86
C THR A 56 -8.96 5.59 -7.84
N LEU A 57 -8.12 6.05 -6.90
CA LEU A 57 -8.52 7.06 -5.93
C LEU A 57 -7.33 7.90 -5.53
N VAL A 58 -7.55 9.21 -5.41
CA VAL A 58 -6.60 10.14 -4.81
C VAL A 58 -7.39 11.06 -3.88
N LYS A 59 -7.04 11.08 -2.60
CA LYS A 59 -7.62 11.97 -1.60
C LYS A 59 -6.49 12.54 -0.75
N LYS A 60 -6.45 13.86 -0.60
CA LYS A 60 -5.35 14.52 0.13
C LYS A 60 -5.62 14.68 1.62
N ASP A 61 -6.89 14.76 2.03
CA ASP A 61 -7.25 15.19 3.38
C ASP A 61 -8.24 14.26 4.07
N MET A 62 -8.04 12.96 3.98
CA MET A 62 -8.89 12.03 4.71
C MET A 62 -8.54 12.08 6.20
N TYR A 63 -9.55 12.10 7.04
CA TYR A 63 -9.38 12.31 8.48
C TYR A 63 -8.48 11.26 9.15
N PHE A 64 -8.73 9.98 8.86
CA PHE A 64 -7.97 8.90 9.49
C PHE A 64 -6.73 8.50 8.71
N THR A 65 -6.81 8.53 7.39
CA THR A 65 -5.75 7.98 6.54
C THR A 65 -4.87 9.05 5.92
N GLY A 66 -5.24 10.33 6.05
CA GLY A 66 -4.46 11.43 5.48
C GLY A 66 -4.42 11.37 3.98
N GLY A 67 -3.29 11.68 3.41
CA GLY A 67 -3.09 11.57 1.96
C GLY A 67 -3.16 10.11 1.54
N THR A 68 -4.07 9.79 0.63
CA THR A 68 -4.42 8.41 0.31
C THR A 68 -4.44 8.19 -1.19
N ILE A 69 -3.83 7.09 -1.63
CA ILE A 69 -3.86 6.65 -3.03
C ILE A 69 -4.31 5.19 -3.06
N ILE A 70 -5.20 4.86 -3.99
CA ILE A 70 -5.56 3.47 -4.27
C ILE A 70 -5.14 3.15 -5.68
N PHE A 71 -4.47 2.02 -5.86
CA PHE A 71 -4.09 1.46 -7.16
C PHE A 71 -4.82 0.17 -7.40
N ASP A 72 -5.25 -0.03 -8.63
CA ASP A 72 -5.75 -1.31 -9.13
C ASP A 72 -4.64 -1.93 -9.97
N HIS A 73 -4.18 -3.10 -9.57
CA HIS A 73 -3.10 -3.81 -10.26
C HIS A 73 -3.60 -4.92 -11.17
N GLY A 74 -4.92 -5.07 -11.30
CA GLY A 74 -5.51 -6.16 -12.04
C GLY A 74 -5.52 -7.45 -11.22
N HIS A 75 -6.10 -8.50 -11.78
CA HIS A 75 -6.17 -9.81 -11.15
C HIS A 75 -6.78 -9.81 -9.75
N GLY A 76 -7.66 -8.85 -9.47
CA GLY A 76 -8.27 -8.72 -8.17
C GLY A 76 -7.37 -8.16 -7.08
N VAL A 77 -6.23 -7.56 -7.45
CA VAL A 77 -5.28 -7.01 -6.49
C VAL A 77 -5.35 -5.50 -6.49
N SER A 78 -5.47 -4.91 -5.31
CA SER A 78 -5.40 -3.46 -5.12
C SER A 78 -4.51 -3.12 -3.94
N THR A 79 -3.88 -1.95 -4.00
CA THR A 79 -3.08 -1.44 -2.89
C THR A 79 -3.58 -0.07 -2.48
N LEU A 80 -3.51 0.19 -1.18
CA LEU A 80 -3.93 1.45 -0.57
C LEU A 80 -2.72 2.02 0.16
N TYR A 81 -2.33 3.24 -0.20
CA TYR A 81 -1.22 3.96 0.42
C TYR A 81 -1.80 5.08 1.27
N MET A 82 -1.42 5.13 2.54
CA MET A 82 -1.96 6.09 3.50
C MET A 82 -0.87 6.94 4.13
N HIS A 83 -1.27 8.09 4.66
CA HIS A 83 -0.40 9.05 5.35
C HIS A 83 0.64 9.68 4.43
N MET A 84 0.31 9.80 3.14
CA MET A 84 1.16 10.46 2.16
C MET A 84 1.20 11.96 2.43
N LYS A 85 2.37 12.59 2.22
CA LYS A 85 2.52 14.03 2.30
C LYS A 85 2.14 14.68 0.97
N ASP A 86 2.88 14.34 -0.07
CA ASP A 86 2.62 14.83 -1.43
C ASP A 86 2.18 13.67 -2.30
N ILE A 87 1.22 13.92 -3.17
CA ILE A 87 0.72 12.93 -4.10
C ILE A 87 0.98 13.47 -5.51
N GLU A 88 1.71 12.70 -6.31
CA GLU A 88 2.17 13.13 -7.64
C GLU A 88 1.48 12.39 -8.76
N VAL A 89 0.35 11.76 -8.48
CA VAL A 89 -0.44 11.02 -9.47
C VAL A 89 -1.88 11.48 -9.44
N LYS A 90 -2.61 11.17 -10.50
CA LYS A 90 -4.02 11.54 -10.68
C LYS A 90 -4.86 10.31 -10.92
N ILE A 91 -6.14 10.39 -10.57
CA ILE A 91 -7.10 9.32 -10.87
C ILE A 91 -7.07 9.02 -12.37
N GLY A 92 -7.01 7.75 -12.71
CA GLY A 92 -6.96 7.28 -14.09
C GLY A 92 -5.56 7.16 -14.66
N GLN A 93 -4.54 7.66 -13.96
CA GLN A 93 -3.16 7.57 -14.43
C GLN A 93 -2.65 6.14 -14.28
N LYS A 94 -1.95 5.67 -15.29
CA LYS A 94 -1.26 4.38 -15.23
C LYS A 94 0.15 4.60 -14.72
N VAL A 95 0.58 3.75 -13.80
CA VAL A 95 1.91 3.83 -13.21
C VAL A 95 2.66 2.54 -13.46
N LYS A 96 3.99 2.67 -13.50
CA LYS A 96 4.89 1.53 -13.63
C LYS A 96 5.50 1.21 -12.29
N GLN A 97 5.82 -0.06 -12.08
CA GLN A 97 6.55 -0.50 -10.89
C GLN A 97 7.82 0.33 -10.72
N GLY A 98 8.04 0.85 -9.52
CA GLY A 98 9.19 1.69 -9.22
C GLY A 98 9.00 3.17 -9.53
N GLN A 99 7.91 3.57 -10.17
CA GLN A 99 7.63 4.97 -10.43
C GLN A 99 7.30 5.68 -9.11
N ILE A 100 7.86 6.87 -8.91
CA ILE A 100 7.56 7.65 -7.73
C ILE A 100 6.15 8.21 -7.84
N VAL A 101 5.35 7.99 -6.79
CA VAL A 101 3.95 8.39 -6.76
C VAL A 101 3.67 9.48 -5.72
N GLY A 102 4.64 9.80 -4.90
CA GLY A 102 4.51 10.84 -3.90
C GLY A 102 5.59 10.73 -2.84
N THR A 103 5.34 11.32 -1.68
CA THR A 103 6.27 11.32 -0.56
C THR A 103 5.58 10.88 0.72
N LEU A 104 6.36 10.28 1.61
CA LEU A 104 5.92 9.82 2.91
C LEU A 104 5.64 11.00 3.83
N GLY A 105 4.56 10.92 4.57
CA GLY A 105 4.18 11.97 5.50
C GLY A 105 3.78 11.43 6.85
N LYS A 106 3.03 12.25 7.58
CA LYS A 106 2.40 11.88 8.84
C LYS A 106 0.99 12.45 8.91
N THR A 107 0.36 12.54 7.75
CA THR A 107 -0.99 13.10 7.65
C THR A 107 -2.03 12.12 8.16
N GLY A 108 -3.21 12.64 8.48
CA GLY A 108 -4.25 11.84 9.07
C GLY A 108 -4.02 11.68 10.57
N ARG A 109 -4.28 10.49 11.10
CA ARG A 109 -4.12 10.19 12.53
C ARG A 109 -2.82 9.47 12.84
N ALA A 110 -1.80 9.73 12.05
CA ALA A 110 -0.49 9.15 12.27
C ALA A 110 0.20 9.78 13.47
N THR A 111 0.89 8.97 14.27
CA THR A 111 1.64 9.45 15.44
C THR A 111 3.05 9.89 15.10
N GLY A 112 3.52 9.60 13.90
CA GLY A 112 4.82 10.02 13.40
C GLY A 112 4.92 9.73 11.91
N PRO A 113 6.02 10.12 11.26
CA PRO A 113 6.15 9.86 9.82
C PRO A 113 6.17 8.36 9.54
N HIS A 114 5.19 7.90 8.78
CA HIS A 114 5.16 6.51 8.36
C HIS A 114 4.25 6.35 7.15
N LEU A 115 4.42 5.24 6.47
CA LEU A 115 3.60 4.85 5.34
C LEU A 115 2.89 3.56 5.71
N ASP A 116 1.58 3.58 5.64
CA ASP A 116 0.76 2.39 5.87
C ASP A 116 0.29 1.91 4.50
N ILE A 117 0.72 0.71 4.13
CA ILE A 117 0.31 0.08 2.88
C ILE A 117 -0.67 -1.03 3.21
N ARG A 118 -1.81 -1.01 2.53
CA ARG A 118 -2.78 -2.09 2.61
C ARG A 118 -2.88 -2.76 1.26
N LEU A 119 -2.92 -4.08 1.27
CA LEU A 119 -3.05 -4.87 0.06
C LEU A 119 -4.28 -5.75 0.18
N ASN A 120 -5.13 -5.69 -0.84
CA ASN A 120 -6.34 -6.50 -0.92
C ASN A 120 -6.28 -7.36 -2.18
N TRP A 121 -6.77 -8.61 -2.10
CA TRP A 121 -6.87 -9.45 -3.28
C TRP A 121 -8.06 -10.40 -3.14
N PHE A 122 -8.54 -10.87 -4.30
CA PHE A 122 -9.65 -11.78 -4.38
C PHE A 122 -9.16 -13.19 -4.70
N ASP A 123 -9.77 -14.20 -4.07
CA ASP A 123 -9.60 -15.62 -4.41
C ASP A 123 -8.17 -16.13 -4.39
N VAL A 124 -7.28 -15.44 -3.69
CA VAL A 124 -5.89 -15.86 -3.59
C VAL A 124 -5.53 -15.99 -2.12
N LYS A 125 -5.04 -17.16 -1.74
CA LYS A 125 -4.52 -17.38 -0.39
C LYS A 125 -3.02 -17.18 -0.43
N LEU A 126 -2.55 -16.05 0.07
CA LEU A 126 -1.13 -15.73 0.11
C LEU A 126 -0.70 -15.44 1.53
N ASP A 127 0.50 -15.90 1.86
CA ASP A 127 1.18 -15.44 3.05
C ASP A 127 1.64 -14.01 2.80
N PRO A 128 1.21 -13.02 3.60
CA PRO A 128 1.61 -11.64 3.39
C PRO A 128 3.12 -11.45 3.31
N ALA A 129 3.87 -12.18 4.11
CA ALA A 129 5.33 -12.07 4.12
C ALA A 129 5.99 -12.56 2.84
N SER A 130 5.30 -13.35 2.03
CA SER A 130 5.86 -13.91 0.80
C SER A 130 5.61 -13.05 -0.43
N ILE A 131 4.85 -11.97 -0.32
CA ILE A 131 4.48 -11.15 -1.49
C ILE A 131 5.45 -10.01 -1.70
N LEU A 132 6.06 -9.51 -0.66
CA LEU A 132 7.02 -8.41 -0.74
C LEU A 132 8.44 -8.92 -0.73
N ASN A 133 9.24 -8.39 -1.61
CA ASN A 133 10.67 -8.70 -1.69
C ASN A 133 11.51 -7.67 -0.96
#